data_47cec44bb366ed85f8a563b828766293
#
_entry.id   47cec44bb366ed85f8a563b828766293
#
_cell.length_a   1.000
_cell.length_b   1.000
_cell.length_c   1.000
_cell.angle_alpha   90.00
_cell.angle_beta   90.00
_cell.angle_gamma   90.00
#
_symmetry.space_group_name_H-M   'P 1'
#
loop_
_entity.id
_entity.type
_entity.pdbx_description
1 polymer ?
#
loop_
_entity_poly.entity_id
_entity_poly.type
_entity_poly.pdbx_seq_one_letter_code
_entity_poly.pdbx_strand_id
1 'polypeptide(L)'
;MKKILFIIGSLRKESFNKKLAKEVEEMLARRATVEYLDYSDVPLMNQDIEFPAPEAVKRVRGKVAEADALWIFSPEYNYSYPGHLKNLIDWLSRPLVAGDRQTPLSINGKKVALSGAGGASATTKCREKLTELLTLPFIKADVMTEPQTGIQLNMEAWTEGRMMLTDAQKENLRLQVDAFLEYIG
;
A
#
# COMPACT_ATOMS: atom_id res chain seq x y z
N MET A 1 -0.73 -5.50 20.25
CA MET A 1 -1.47 -5.74 18.97
C MET A 1 -0.70 -5.02 17.89
N LYS A 2 -0.38 -5.68 16.77
CA LYS A 2 0.38 -5.07 15.66
C LYS A 2 -0.40 -3.93 15.01
N LYS A 3 0.30 -2.87 14.64
CA LYS A 3 -0.25 -1.71 13.92
C LYS A 3 0.06 -1.85 12.43
N ILE A 4 -0.98 -1.99 11.61
CA ILE A 4 -0.87 -2.08 10.15
C ILE A 4 -1.31 -0.75 9.54
N LEU A 5 -0.42 -0.12 8.77
CA LEU A 5 -0.72 1.11 8.06
C LEU A 5 -1.25 0.77 6.66
N PHE A 6 -2.50 1.13 6.38
CA PHE A 6 -3.13 0.95 5.08
C PHE A 6 -2.81 2.12 4.17
N ILE A 7 -2.30 1.82 2.97
CA ILE A 7 -1.96 2.80 1.93
C ILE A 7 -2.87 2.55 0.73
N ILE A 8 -3.74 3.52 0.43
CA ILE A 8 -4.68 3.40 -0.67
C ILE A 8 -4.10 4.06 -1.92
N GLY A 9 -3.75 3.27 -2.93
CA GLY A 9 -3.20 3.73 -4.20
C GLY A 9 -4.22 4.42 -5.12
N SER A 10 -5.24 5.06 -4.57
CA SER A 10 -6.26 5.78 -5.33
C SER A 10 -6.78 6.96 -4.52
N LEU A 11 -6.68 8.17 -5.07
CA LEU A 11 -7.20 9.39 -4.47
C LEU A 11 -8.71 9.61 -4.75
N ARG A 12 -9.34 8.72 -5.52
CA ARG A 12 -10.77 8.81 -5.80
C ARG A 12 -11.56 8.63 -4.50
N LYS A 13 -12.52 9.54 -4.23
CA LYS A 13 -13.37 9.50 -3.03
C LYS A 13 -14.06 8.14 -2.84
N GLU A 14 -14.69 7.63 -3.91
CA GLU A 14 -15.37 6.32 -3.95
C GLU A 14 -14.46 5.24 -4.54
N SER A 15 -13.24 5.13 -4.03
CA SER A 15 -12.26 4.16 -4.51
C SER A 15 -12.66 2.73 -4.18
N PHE A 16 -12.64 1.84 -5.17
CA PHE A 16 -12.82 0.39 -4.96
C PHE A 16 -11.69 -0.21 -4.11
N ASN A 17 -10.49 0.33 -4.23
CA ASN A 17 -9.36 -0.10 -3.40
C ASN A 17 -9.54 0.32 -1.93
N LYS A 18 -10.22 1.45 -1.66
CA LYS A 18 -10.63 1.82 -0.30
C LYS A 18 -11.74 0.91 0.23
N LYS A 19 -12.69 0.52 -0.64
CA LYS A 19 -13.74 -0.46 -0.27
C LYS A 19 -13.12 -1.83 0.02
N LEU A 20 -12.16 -2.28 -0.80
CA LEU A 20 -11.41 -3.52 -0.55
C LEU A 20 -10.64 -3.47 0.78
N ALA A 21 -10.00 -2.34 1.07
CA ALA A 21 -9.28 -2.15 2.34
C ALA A 21 -10.22 -2.28 3.56
N LYS A 22 -11.46 -1.79 3.47
CA LYS A 22 -12.47 -1.95 4.53
C LYS A 22 -12.86 -3.41 4.75
N GLU A 23 -13.03 -4.20 3.68
CA GLU A 23 -13.28 -5.64 3.80
C GLU A 23 -12.13 -6.33 4.56
N VAL A 24 -10.89 -5.99 4.24
CA VAL A 24 -9.71 -6.51 4.93
C VAL A 24 -9.65 -6.02 6.38
N GLU A 25 -9.96 -4.76 6.66
CA GLU A 25 -10.04 -4.21 8.03
C GLU A 25 -11.04 -4.98 8.88
N GLU A 26 -12.23 -5.30 8.33
CA GLU A 26 -13.24 -6.12 9.02
C GLU A 26 -12.72 -7.54 9.33
N MET A 27 -11.98 -8.15 8.37
CA MET A 27 -11.37 -9.47 8.57
C MET A 27 -10.23 -9.44 9.60
N LEU A 28 -9.54 -8.31 9.76
CA LEU A 28 -8.50 -8.10 10.76
C LEU A 28 -9.05 -7.85 12.17
N ALA A 29 -10.35 -7.54 12.31
CA ALA A 29 -10.97 -7.11 13.55
C ALA A 29 -10.45 -7.82 14.81
N ARG A 30 -10.00 -7.04 15.81
CA ARG A 30 -9.41 -7.50 17.09
C ARG A 30 -8.08 -8.28 16.98
N ARG A 31 -7.54 -8.48 15.78
CA ARG A 31 -6.24 -9.17 15.56
C ARG A 31 -5.09 -8.20 15.28
N ALA A 32 -5.41 -7.03 14.71
CA ALA A 32 -4.47 -5.94 14.47
C ALA A 32 -5.18 -4.58 14.61
N THR A 33 -4.39 -3.52 14.80
CA THR A 33 -4.87 -2.13 14.71
C THR A 33 -4.62 -1.63 13.29
N VAL A 34 -5.61 -0.98 12.69
CA VAL A 34 -5.49 -0.41 11.34
C VAL A 34 -5.50 1.11 11.42
N GLU A 35 -4.59 1.73 10.68
CA GLU A 35 -4.57 3.17 10.42
C GLU A 35 -4.49 3.41 8.91
N TYR A 36 -5.20 4.40 8.38
CA TYR A 36 -5.14 4.78 6.97
C TYR A 36 -4.19 5.96 6.80
N LEU A 37 -3.22 5.83 5.90
CA LEU A 37 -2.28 6.90 5.59
C LEU A 37 -2.96 7.94 4.68
N ASP A 38 -3.07 9.17 5.18
CA ASP A 38 -3.36 10.32 4.32
C ASP A 38 -2.06 10.89 3.77
N TYR A 39 -1.93 10.88 2.45
CA TYR A 39 -0.79 11.42 1.70
C TYR A 39 -1.22 12.26 0.50
N SER A 40 -2.47 12.70 0.50
CA SER A 40 -3.07 13.48 -0.60
C SER A 40 -2.42 14.86 -0.80
N ASP A 41 -1.79 15.39 0.24
CA ASP A 41 -1.09 16.67 0.26
C ASP A 41 0.43 16.55 0.08
N VAL A 42 0.95 15.34 -0.14
CA VAL A 42 2.39 15.13 -0.38
C VAL A 42 2.75 15.68 -1.76
N PRO A 43 3.65 16.70 -1.83
CA PRO A 43 4.01 17.31 -3.11
C PRO A 43 4.73 16.33 -4.02
N LEU A 44 4.79 16.63 -5.32
CA LEU A 44 5.63 15.86 -6.24
C LEU A 44 7.08 15.93 -5.77
N MET A 45 7.77 14.78 -5.82
CA MET A 45 9.15 14.68 -5.41
C MET A 45 10.01 15.63 -6.24
N ASN A 46 10.70 16.53 -5.54
CA ASN A 46 11.61 17.50 -6.11
C ASN A 46 12.81 17.68 -5.16
N GLN A 47 14.01 17.55 -5.70
CA GLN A 47 15.24 17.68 -4.91
C GLN A 47 15.47 19.09 -4.37
N ASP A 48 14.91 20.11 -5.01
CA ASP A 48 15.03 21.50 -4.53
C ASP A 48 14.35 21.75 -3.18
N ILE A 49 13.37 20.90 -2.83
CA ILE A 49 12.63 20.96 -1.55
C ILE A 49 12.86 19.72 -0.69
N GLU A 50 13.90 18.92 -0.99
CA GLU A 50 14.18 17.70 -0.27
C GLU A 50 14.67 17.96 1.16
N PHE A 51 15.44 19.03 1.36
CA PHE A 51 16.03 19.38 2.66
C PHE A 51 15.88 20.87 2.97
N PRO A 52 15.16 21.26 4.07
CA PRO A 52 14.35 20.36 4.92
C PRO A 52 13.13 19.82 4.18
N ALA A 53 12.79 18.57 4.42
CA ALA A 53 11.64 17.96 3.78
C ALA A 53 10.32 18.68 4.17
N PRO A 54 9.34 18.80 3.25
CA PRO A 54 8.01 19.34 3.54
C PRO A 54 7.34 18.63 4.72
N GLU A 55 6.49 19.34 5.47
CA GLU A 55 5.80 18.78 6.65
C GLU A 55 4.93 17.55 6.30
N ALA A 56 4.26 17.56 5.15
CA ALA A 56 3.51 16.39 4.68
C ALA A 56 4.41 15.17 4.50
N VAL A 57 5.65 15.35 4.00
CA VAL A 57 6.64 14.27 3.84
C VAL A 57 7.15 13.78 5.19
N LYS A 58 7.45 14.68 6.12
CA LYS A 58 7.85 14.31 7.50
C LYS A 58 6.76 13.50 8.18
N ARG A 59 5.50 13.93 8.06
CA ARG A 59 4.32 13.24 8.61
C ARG A 59 4.20 11.82 8.06
N VAL A 60 4.22 11.62 6.74
CA VAL A 60 4.08 10.28 6.15
C VAL A 60 5.25 9.36 6.51
N ARG A 61 6.48 9.88 6.54
CA ARG A 61 7.66 9.14 7.02
C ARG A 61 7.49 8.69 8.47
N GLY A 62 7.00 9.57 9.35
CA GLY A 62 6.71 9.26 10.75
C GLY A 62 5.68 8.15 10.88
N LYS A 63 4.56 8.25 10.15
CA LYS A 63 3.51 7.22 10.15
C LYS A 63 4.02 5.86 9.68
N VAL A 64 4.83 5.83 8.63
CA VAL A 64 5.47 4.59 8.14
C VAL A 64 6.44 4.04 9.18
N ALA A 65 7.24 4.90 9.83
CA ALA A 65 8.19 4.46 10.87
C ALA A 65 7.47 3.83 12.08
N GLU A 66 6.36 4.42 12.53
CA GLU A 66 5.55 3.97 13.67
C GLU A 66 4.78 2.66 13.42
N ALA A 67 4.51 2.31 12.17
CA ALA A 67 3.78 1.12 11.83
C ALA A 67 4.65 -0.15 11.94
N ASP A 68 4.08 -1.26 12.42
CA ASP A 68 4.72 -2.56 12.40
C ASP A 68 4.78 -3.15 10.99
N ALA A 69 3.75 -2.87 10.17
CA ALA A 69 3.63 -3.36 8.81
C ALA A 69 2.80 -2.40 7.94
N LEU A 70 2.90 -2.59 6.62
CA LEU A 70 2.15 -1.84 5.63
C LEU A 70 1.24 -2.77 4.83
N TRP A 71 0.06 -2.30 4.43
CA TRP A 71 -0.77 -2.98 3.44
C TRP A 71 -1.16 -1.98 2.35
N ILE A 72 -0.71 -2.24 1.13
CA ILE A 72 -0.97 -1.35 -0.01
C ILE A 72 -2.11 -1.93 -0.85
N PHE A 73 -3.15 -1.13 -1.04
CA PHE A 73 -4.30 -1.44 -1.90
C PHE A 73 -4.25 -0.55 -3.13
N SER A 74 -3.88 -1.11 -4.28
CA SER A 74 -3.63 -0.32 -5.47
C SER A 74 -4.49 -0.72 -6.66
N PRO A 75 -5.09 0.27 -7.37
CA PRO A 75 -5.59 0.02 -8.72
C PRO A 75 -4.41 -0.18 -9.67
N GLU A 76 -4.71 -0.71 -10.85
CA GLU A 76 -3.77 -0.82 -11.95
C GLU A 76 -4.09 0.25 -13.00
N TYR A 77 -3.14 1.13 -13.26
CA TYR A 77 -3.23 2.16 -14.30
C TYR A 77 -2.16 1.87 -15.36
N ASN A 78 -2.60 1.60 -16.60
CA ASN A 78 -1.69 1.30 -17.71
C ASN A 78 -0.69 0.19 -17.36
N TYR A 79 -1.18 -0.92 -16.79
CA TYR A 79 -0.35 -2.07 -16.35
C TYR A 79 0.73 -1.72 -15.31
N SER A 80 0.49 -0.69 -14.50
CA SER A 80 1.42 -0.23 -13.48
C SER A 80 0.69 0.34 -12.25
N TYR A 81 1.46 0.75 -11.25
CA TYR A 81 0.95 1.48 -10.08
C TYR A 81 0.69 2.95 -10.42
N PRO A 82 -0.25 3.62 -9.70
CA PRO A 82 -0.55 5.04 -9.91
C PRO A 82 0.63 5.96 -9.61
N GLY A 83 0.72 7.08 -10.34
CA GLY A 83 1.83 8.04 -10.21
C GLY A 83 1.95 8.65 -8.81
N HIS A 84 0.84 8.95 -8.13
CA HIS A 84 0.86 9.48 -6.76
C HIS A 84 1.33 8.45 -5.73
N LEU A 85 1.08 7.15 -5.93
CA LEU A 85 1.65 6.08 -5.10
C LEU A 85 3.16 5.95 -5.34
N LYS A 86 3.59 6.05 -6.62
CA LYS A 86 5.02 6.11 -6.95
C LYS A 86 5.69 7.30 -6.26
N ASN A 87 5.06 8.47 -6.31
CA ASN A 87 5.55 9.69 -5.66
C ASN A 87 5.74 9.51 -4.14
N LEU A 88 4.77 8.87 -3.47
CA LEU A 88 4.91 8.54 -2.05
C LEU A 88 6.14 7.65 -1.81
N ILE A 89 6.32 6.59 -2.60
CA ILE A 89 7.45 5.66 -2.46
C ILE A 89 8.78 6.39 -2.76
N ASP A 90 8.80 7.30 -3.73
CA ASP A 90 9.99 8.13 -4.01
C ASP A 90 10.40 8.95 -2.78
N TRP A 91 9.47 9.62 -2.12
CA TRP A 91 9.74 10.34 -0.88
C TRP A 91 10.17 9.42 0.27
N LEU A 92 9.59 8.22 0.40
CA LEU A 92 9.95 7.25 1.44
C LEU A 92 11.33 6.62 1.22
N SER A 93 11.84 6.66 -0.02
CA SER A 93 13.15 6.13 -0.40
C SER A 93 14.29 7.15 -0.30
N ARG A 94 14.02 8.35 0.23
CA ARG A 94 15.03 9.42 0.37
C ARG A 94 15.55 9.53 1.79
N PRO A 95 16.83 9.90 1.98
CA PRO A 95 17.43 10.15 3.30
C PRO A 95 16.62 11.15 4.13
N LEU A 96 16.72 11.05 5.45
CA LEU A 96 16.08 12.00 6.37
C LEU A 96 16.88 13.30 6.50
N VAL A 97 18.20 13.20 6.33
CA VAL A 97 19.16 14.31 6.42
C VAL A 97 20.06 14.31 5.19
N ALA A 98 20.39 15.49 4.69
CA ALA A 98 21.27 15.65 3.53
C ALA A 98 22.61 14.94 3.77
N GLY A 99 23.04 14.13 2.79
CA GLY A 99 24.31 13.40 2.83
C GLY A 99 24.33 12.15 3.72
N ASP A 100 23.30 11.92 4.53
CA ASP A 100 23.19 10.71 5.34
C ASP A 100 22.74 9.50 4.47
N ARG A 101 23.61 8.50 4.42
CA ARG A 101 23.35 7.23 3.72
C ARG A 101 23.38 6.02 4.66
N GLN A 102 23.55 6.26 5.96
CA GLN A 102 23.69 5.20 6.96
C GLN A 102 22.40 4.97 7.74
N THR A 103 21.65 6.03 8.03
CA THR A 103 20.38 5.92 8.75
C THR A 103 19.34 5.19 7.90
N PRO A 104 18.75 4.11 8.42
CA PRO A 104 17.70 3.38 7.72
C PRO A 104 16.52 4.31 7.38
N LEU A 105 15.97 4.13 6.19
CA LEU A 105 14.76 4.81 5.76
C LEU A 105 13.55 4.26 6.51
N SER A 106 12.48 5.06 6.65
CA SER A 106 11.25 4.62 7.34
C SER A 106 10.61 3.36 6.73
N ILE A 107 10.87 3.10 5.46
CA ILE A 107 10.34 1.94 4.73
C ILE A 107 11.26 0.70 4.77
N ASN A 108 12.54 0.85 5.15
CA ASN A 108 13.48 -0.26 5.16
C ASN A 108 13.03 -1.36 6.14
N GLY A 109 12.99 -2.59 5.66
CA GLY A 109 12.60 -3.76 6.45
C GLY A 109 11.11 -3.80 6.83
N LYS A 110 10.27 -2.84 6.38
CA LYS A 110 8.83 -2.91 6.63
C LYS A 110 8.22 -4.09 5.92
N LYS A 111 7.48 -4.90 6.66
CA LYS A 111 6.69 -6.00 6.11
C LYS A 111 5.50 -5.45 5.34
N VAL A 112 5.33 -5.88 4.10
CA VAL A 112 4.34 -5.29 3.18
C VAL A 112 3.47 -6.36 2.56
N ALA A 113 2.14 -6.19 2.67
CA ALA A 113 1.17 -6.92 1.87
C ALA A 113 0.66 -6.07 0.70
N LEU A 114 0.36 -6.70 -0.42
CA LEU A 114 -0.19 -6.06 -1.62
C LEU A 114 -1.53 -6.69 -2.00
N SER A 115 -2.52 -5.84 -2.22
CA SER A 115 -3.83 -6.23 -2.79
C SER A 115 -4.30 -5.16 -3.75
N GLY A 116 -5.27 -5.49 -4.58
CA GLY A 116 -5.84 -4.49 -5.47
C GLY A 116 -7.16 -4.91 -6.09
N ALA A 117 -7.95 -3.92 -6.47
CA ALA A 117 -9.20 -4.09 -7.21
C ALA A 117 -9.13 -3.33 -8.53
N GLY A 118 -9.48 -3.99 -9.62
CA GLY A 118 -9.38 -3.43 -10.96
C GLY A 118 -10.14 -4.22 -12.02
N GLY A 119 -9.78 -4.04 -13.28
CA GLY A 119 -10.38 -4.71 -14.42
C GLY A 119 -9.96 -6.17 -14.55
N ALA A 120 -9.91 -6.68 -15.79
CA ALA A 120 -9.68 -8.09 -16.10
C ALA A 120 -8.35 -8.66 -15.56
N SER A 121 -7.30 -7.83 -15.44
CA SER A 121 -6.01 -8.22 -14.86
C SER A 121 -6.06 -8.44 -13.36
N ALA A 122 -7.15 -8.06 -12.67
CA ALA A 122 -7.23 -8.06 -11.21
C ALA A 122 -5.97 -7.44 -10.56
N THR A 123 -5.43 -6.39 -11.16
CA THR A 123 -4.23 -5.64 -10.74
C THR A 123 -2.92 -6.45 -10.68
N THR A 124 -2.83 -7.55 -11.39
CA THR A 124 -1.65 -8.44 -11.35
C THR A 124 -0.36 -7.70 -11.70
N LYS A 125 -0.35 -6.95 -12.82
CA LYS A 125 0.86 -6.21 -13.23
C LYS A 125 1.26 -5.09 -12.27
N CYS A 126 0.29 -4.44 -11.66
CA CYS A 126 0.56 -3.44 -10.63
C CYS A 126 1.26 -4.08 -9.42
N ARG A 127 0.75 -5.23 -8.92
CA ARG A 127 1.32 -5.91 -7.75
C ARG A 127 2.72 -6.46 -8.04
N GLU A 128 2.94 -7.06 -9.21
CA GLU A 128 4.27 -7.50 -9.67
C GLU A 128 5.28 -6.34 -9.65
N LYS A 129 4.93 -5.20 -10.26
CA LYS A 129 5.79 -4.02 -10.32
C LYS A 129 5.98 -3.32 -8.98
N LEU A 130 4.99 -3.36 -8.09
CA LEU A 130 5.15 -2.88 -6.72
C LEU A 130 6.09 -3.77 -5.92
N THR A 131 6.00 -5.08 -6.07
CA THR A 131 6.94 -6.03 -5.46
C THR A 131 8.36 -5.74 -5.92
N GLU A 132 8.59 -5.62 -7.23
CA GLU A 132 9.90 -5.28 -7.80
C GLU A 132 10.43 -3.96 -7.22
N LEU A 133 9.62 -2.89 -7.25
CA LEU A 133 10.02 -1.57 -6.75
C LEU A 133 10.38 -1.59 -5.27
N LEU A 134 9.53 -2.19 -4.43
CA LEU A 134 9.68 -2.17 -2.97
C LEU A 134 10.87 -3.02 -2.49
N THR A 135 11.23 -4.06 -3.22
CA THR A 135 12.36 -4.94 -2.89
C THR A 135 13.71 -4.44 -3.42
N LEU A 136 13.75 -3.31 -4.14
CA LEU A 136 15.02 -2.72 -4.61
C LEU A 136 16.03 -2.54 -3.46
N PRO A 137 17.33 -2.71 -3.71
CA PRO A 137 18.37 -2.72 -2.67
C PRO A 137 18.43 -1.47 -1.78
N PHE A 138 17.94 -0.35 -2.25
CA PHE A 138 17.91 0.92 -1.50
C PHE A 138 16.57 1.18 -0.82
N ILE A 139 15.47 0.51 -1.20
CA ILE A 139 14.16 0.57 -0.50
C ILE A 139 14.08 -0.54 0.56
N LYS A 140 14.48 -1.77 0.19
CA LYS A 140 14.59 -2.93 1.09
C LYS A 140 13.35 -3.18 1.95
N ALA A 141 12.14 -2.96 1.41
CA ALA A 141 10.95 -3.42 2.09
C ALA A 141 10.87 -4.95 2.02
N ASP A 142 10.28 -5.57 3.03
CA ASP A 142 10.08 -7.01 3.13
C ASP A 142 8.66 -7.34 2.64
N VAL A 143 8.52 -7.63 1.35
CA VAL A 143 7.23 -7.83 0.69
C VAL A 143 6.81 -9.30 0.77
N MET A 144 5.63 -9.56 1.33
CA MET A 144 4.99 -10.87 1.25
C MET A 144 4.57 -11.13 -0.20
N THR A 145 5.26 -12.05 -0.86
CA THR A 145 5.05 -12.35 -2.28
C THR A 145 3.85 -13.26 -2.52
N GLU A 146 3.54 -14.15 -1.56
CA GLU A 146 2.39 -15.06 -1.62
C GLU A 146 1.79 -15.28 -0.22
N PRO A 147 0.46 -15.26 -0.10
CA PRO A 147 -0.52 -14.91 -1.14
C PRO A 147 -0.65 -13.40 -1.34
N GLN A 148 -0.91 -12.97 -2.60
CA GLN A 148 -1.34 -11.61 -2.94
C GLN A 148 -2.69 -11.66 -3.65
N THR A 149 -3.67 -10.89 -3.17
CA THR A 149 -5.04 -10.94 -3.69
C THR A 149 -5.34 -9.78 -4.63
N GLY A 150 -5.72 -10.11 -5.86
CA GLY A 150 -6.31 -9.19 -6.82
C GLY A 150 -7.79 -9.48 -7.03
N ILE A 151 -8.61 -8.43 -7.07
CA ILE A 151 -10.05 -8.51 -7.26
C ILE A 151 -10.40 -8.01 -8.67
N GLN A 152 -10.93 -8.90 -9.49
CA GLN A 152 -11.61 -8.46 -10.70
C GLN A 152 -12.97 -7.89 -10.32
N LEU A 153 -13.20 -6.63 -10.69
CA LEU A 153 -14.45 -5.93 -10.41
C LEU A 153 -15.60 -6.49 -11.25
N ASN A 154 -16.76 -6.65 -10.61
CA ASN A 154 -18.02 -7.01 -11.27
C ASN A 154 -18.56 -5.85 -12.12
N MET A 155 -19.54 -6.12 -12.97
CA MET A 155 -20.13 -5.12 -13.87
C MET A 155 -20.78 -3.97 -13.07
N GLU A 156 -21.48 -4.28 -11.99
CA GLU A 156 -22.17 -3.30 -11.14
C GLU A 156 -21.18 -2.33 -10.45
N ALA A 157 -19.93 -2.74 -10.28
CA ALA A 157 -18.89 -1.81 -9.82
C ALA A 157 -18.67 -0.67 -10.83
N TRP A 158 -18.69 -0.99 -12.12
CA TRP A 158 -18.48 -0.02 -13.19
C TRP A 158 -19.70 0.84 -13.47
N THR A 159 -20.90 0.26 -13.43
CA THR A 159 -22.15 0.94 -13.80
C THR A 159 -22.80 1.68 -12.62
N GLU A 160 -22.68 1.13 -11.41
CA GLU A 160 -23.42 1.63 -10.23
C GLU A 160 -22.49 1.93 -9.03
N GLY A 161 -21.18 1.72 -9.17
CA GLY A 161 -20.22 1.91 -8.08
C GLY A 161 -20.32 0.84 -6.98
N ARG A 162 -21.05 -0.26 -7.21
CA ARG A 162 -21.24 -1.36 -6.25
C ARG A 162 -20.22 -2.46 -6.48
N MET A 163 -19.19 -2.48 -5.67
CA MET A 163 -18.26 -3.61 -5.63
C MET A 163 -18.87 -4.74 -4.81
N MET A 164 -18.98 -5.93 -5.40
CA MET A 164 -19.40 -7.15 -4.73
C MET A 164 -18.30 -8.20 -4.87
N LEU A 165 -17.90 -8.79 -3.74
CA LEU A 165 -16.92 -9.87 -3.72
C LEU A 165 -17.64 -11.21 -3.81
N THR A 166 -17.14 -12.10 -4.67
CA THR A 166 -17.57 -13.50 -4.69
C THR A 166 -17.04 -14.23 -3.45
N ASP A 167 -17.64 -15.37 -3.10
CA ASP A 167 -17.17 -16.17 -1.96
C ASP A 167 -15.72 -16.62 -2.15
N ALA A 168 -15.31 -16.96 -3.36
CA ALA A 168 -13.91 -17.29 -3.67
C ALA A 168 -12.96 -16.09 -3.46
N GLN A 169 -13.37 -14.88 -3.84
CA GLN A 169 -12.58 -13.66 -3.59
C GLN A 169 -12.46 -13.34 -2.09
N LYS A 170 -13.55 -13.52 -1.33
CA LYS A 170 -13.52 -13.36 0.13
C LYS A 170 -12.61 -14.38 0.80
N GLU A 171 -12.64 -15.61 0.34
CA GLU A 171 -11.78 -16.67 0.88
C GLU A 171 -10.31 -16.38 0.59
N ASN A 172 -9.96 -15.97 -0.64
CA ASN A 172 -8.59 -15.56 -0.97
C ASN A 172 -8.09 -14.39 -0.09
N LEU A 173 -8.98 -13.42 0.21
CA LEU A 173 -8.65 -12.34 1.13
C LEU A 173 -8.41 -12.84 2.55
N ARG A 174 -9.23 -13.79 3.07
CA ARG A 174 -9.03 -14.38 4.39
C ARG A 174 -7.69 -15.11 4.47
N LEU A 175 -7.37 -15.91 3.47
CA LEU A 175 -6.07 -16.60 3.39
C LEU A 175 -4.90 -15.60 3.39
N GLN A 176 -5.03 -14.48 2.67
CA GLN A 176 -4.01 -13.45 2.67
C GLN A 176 -3.91 -12.75 4.04
N VAL A 177 -5.05 -12.46 4.69
CA VAL A 177 -5.07 -11.86 6.04
C VAL A 177 -4.37 -12.77 7.04
N ASP A 178 -4.69 -14.06 7.05
CA ASP A 178 -4.12 -15.02 7.98
C ASP A 178 -2.61 -15.19 7.74
N ALA A 179 -2.20 -15.35 6.49
CA ALA A 179 -0.79 -15.43 6.11
C ALA A 179 -0.01 -14.15 6.48
N PHE A 180 -0.60 -12.97 6.30
CA PHE A 180 0.06 -11.72 6.64
C PHE A 180 0.19 -11.52 8.15
N LEU A 181 -0.80 -11.90 8.94
CA LEU A 181 -0.68 -11.87 10.40
C LEU A 181 0.41 -12.80 10.91
N GLU A 182 0.54 -14.00 10.34
CA GLU A 182 1.66 -14.91 10.62
C GLU A 182 3.00 -14.31 10.18
N TYR A 183 3.04 -13.70 8.98
CA TYR A 183 4.23 -13.06 8.42
C TYR A 183 4.77 -11.92 9.28
N ILE A 184 3.89 -11.15 9.92
CA ILE A 184 4.30 -10.03 10.79
C ILE A 184 4.59 -10.44 12.24
N GLY A 185 4.22 -11.64 12.66
CA GLY A 185 4.54 -12.24 13.96
C GLY A 185 3.64 -11.79 15.10
#